data_a26d662eea448c950767904f0c963a99
#
_entry.id   a26d662eea448c950767904f0c963a99
#
_cell.length_a   1.000
_cell.length_b   1.000
_cell.length_c   1.000
_cell.angle_alpha   90.00
_cell.angle_beta   90.00
_cell.angle_gamma   90.00
#
_symmetry.space_group_name_H-M   'P 1'
#
loop_
_entity.id
_entity.type
_entity.pdbx_description
1 polymer ?
#
loop_
_entity_poly.entity_id
_entity_poly.type
_entity_poly.pdbx_seq_one_letter_code
_entity_poly.pdbx_strand_id
1 'polypeptide(L)'
;YIHVAQIAAQYKIMVNSHEAVRPTGLHRTYPNWLAQESARGTEFEAMAGLPPEHTTILPFTRLIGGPMDYTPGILQTIFSYHNPKKTKQAGTTLVKQLAYYVTIYSPLQMAADLPETYDRFADAFQFIKDVAIDWDHTYILEAEPGDYITISRKAKGKNEWFIGGITDENGRTANITFDYLPAGKQYIATIYDCLLYTSPSPRDYAAS
;
A
#
# COMPACT_ATOMS: atom_id res chain seq x y z
N TYR A 1 24.33 -6.82 5.92
CA TYR A 1 23.52 -5.73 5.31
C TYR A 1 24.42 -4.54 4.93
N ILE A 2 25.16 -3.92 5.87
CA ILE A 2 25.99 -2.73 5.60
C ILE A 2 26.95 -2.95 4.44
N HIS A 3 27.69 -4.07 4.44
CA HIS A 3 28.61 -4.42 3.35
C HIS A 3 27.91 -4.50 1.99
N VAL A 4 26.73 -5.13 1.93
CA VAL A 4 25.94 -5.22 0.69
C VAL A 4 25.52 -3.84 0.22
N ALA A 5 25.01 -2.97 1.12
CA ALA A 5 24.62 -1.61 0.77
C ALA A 5 25.80 -0.79 0.23
N GLN A 6 26.99 -0.92 0.84
CA GLN A 6 28.21 -0.22 0.42
C GLN A 6 28.69 -0.68 -0.96
N ILE A 7 28.70 -1.99 -1.22
CA ILE A 7 29.09 -2.54 -2.53
C ILE A 7 28.06 -2.15 -3.59
N ALA A 8 26.76 -2.29 -3.30
CA ALA A 8 25.70 -1.89 -4.22
C ALA A 8 25.81 -0.41 -4.62
N ALA A 9 26.16 0.47 -3.66
CA ALA A 9 26.37 1.90 -3.93
C ALA A 9 27.51 2.14 -4.93
N GLN A 10 28.61 1.38 -4.86
CA GLN A 10 29.71 1.49 -5.82
C GLN A 10 29.26 1.17 -7.25
N TYR A 11 28.30 0.25 -7.41
CA TYR A 11 27.70 -0.11 -8.68
C TYR A 11 26.45 0.70 -9.04
N LYS A 12 26.10 1.72 -8.23
CA LYS A 12 24.89 2.56 -8.40
C LYS A 12 23.60 1.72 -8.38
N ILE A 13 23.55 0.69 -7.56
CA ILE A 13 22.42 -0.21 -7.38
C ILE A 13 21.68 0.16 -6.10
N MET A 14 20.36 0.28 -6.21
CA MET A 14 19.46 0.42 -5.07
C MET A 14 19.19 -0.95 -4.45
N VAL A 15 18.99 -0.98 -3.13
CA VAL A 15 18.77 -2.21 -2.36
C VAL A 15 17.39 -2.17 -1.74
N ASN A 16 16.67 -3.26 -1.90
CA ASN A 16 15.49 -3.63 -1.12
C ASN A 16 15.75 -5.01 -0.54
N SER A 17 15.55 -5.20 0.76
CA SER A 17 15.91 -6.45 1.43
C SER A 17 14.71 -7.07 2.13
N HIS A 18 14.55 -8.38 1.97
CA HIS A 18 13.58 -9.18 2.70
C HIS A 18 14.24 -9.96 3.84
N GLU A 19 13.41 -10.51 4.75
CA GLU A 19 13.86 -11.28 5.92
C GLU A 19 14.91 -10.55 6.77
N ALA A 20 14.93 -9.24 6.64
CA ALA A 20 15.87 -8.39 7.35
C ALA A 20 15.44 -8.21 8.80
N VAL A 21 16.45 -7.99 9.66
CA VAL A 21 16.19 -7.52 11.02
C VAL A 21 15.43 -6.20 10.98
N ARG A 22 14.74 -5.88 12.08
CA ARG A 22 14.01 -4.59 12.19
C ARG A 22 14.91 -3.41 11.78
N PRO A 23 14.34 -2.39 11.13
CA PRO A 23 15.10 -1.21 10.71
C PRO A 23 15.70 -0.47 11.91
N THR A 24 16.93 -0.01 11.73
CA THR A 24 17.69 0.77 12.72
C THR A 24 18.09 2.16 12.21
N GLY A 25 17.46 2.62 11.14
CA GLY A 25 17.76 3.91 10.51
C GLY A 25 18.89 3.87 9.48
N LEU A 26 19.41 2.68 9.12
CA LEU A 26 20.50 2.53 8.15
C LEU A 26 20.18 3.11 6.77
N HIS A 27 18.92 3.17 6.36
CA HIS A 27 18.49 3.81 5.13
C HIS A 27 18.79 5.32 5.09
N ARG A 28 18.98 5.97 6.24
CA ARG A 28 19.43 7.38 6.32
C ARG A 28 20.92 7.54 6.12
N THR A 29 21.70 6.51 6.48
CA THR A 29 23.15 6.49 6.28
C THR A 29 23.51 5.98 4.88
N TYR A 30 22.75 5.03 4.39
CA TYR A 30 22.92 4.40 3.09
C TYR A 30 21.66 4.64 2.24
N PRO A 31 21.57 5.80 1.56
CA PRO A 31 20.33 6.19 0.85
C PRO A 31 19.98 5.32 -0.36
N ASN A 32 20.92 4.48 -0.82
CA ASN A 32 20.64 3.45 -1.80
C ASN A 32 19.89 2.23 -1.21
N TRP A 33 19.75 2.13 0.10
CA TRP A 33 18.91 1.12 0.75
C TRP A 33 17.50 1.70 0.91
N LEU A 34 16.63 1.41 -0.06
CA LEU A 34 15.32 2.07 -0.19
C LEU A 34 14.30 1.57 0.83
N ALA A 35 14.20 0.26 0.98
CA ALA A 35 13.21 -0.38 1.83
C ALA A 35 13.69 -1.73 2.32
N GLN A 36 13.01 -2.27 3.31
CA GLN A 36 13.18 -3.63 3.78
C GLN A 36 11.84 -4.18 4.29
N GLU A 37 11.64 -5.48 4.21
CA GLU A 37 10.41 -6.11 4.68
C GLU A 37 10.31 -6.04 6.22
N SER A 38 11.14 -6.78 6.94
CA SER A 38 11.30 -6.80 8.41
C SER A 38 10.02 -6.98 9.24
N ALA A 39 8.95 -7.41 8.60
CA ALA A 39 7.69 -7.88 9.18
C ALA A 39 7.00 -8.73 8.11
N ARG A 40 5.97 -9.47 8.47
CA ARG A 40 5.26 -10.31 7.50
C ARG A 40 4.62 -9.45 6.40
N GLY A 41 5.05 -9.66 5.16
CA GLY A 41 4.50 -9.06 3.96
C GLY A 41 3.43 -9.94 3.30
N THR A 42 2.98 -9.53 2.12
CA THR A 42 1.90 -10.20 1.37
C THR A 42 2.15 -11.68 1.10
N GLU A 43 3.40 -12.12 0.97
CA GLU A 43 3.72 -13.54 0.71
C GLU A 43 3.18 -14.48 1.79
N PHE A 44 3.05 -14.02 3.04
CA PHE A 44 2.50 -14.80 4.14
C PHE A 44 1.03 -15.15 3.96
N GLU A 45 0.29 -14.46 3.10
CA GLU A 45 -1.07 -14.86 2.71
C GLU A 45 -1.10 -16.26 2.09
N ALA A 46 -0.10 -16.59 1.29
CA ALA A 46 0.03 -17.92 0.66
C ALA A 46 0.56 -19.00 1.60
N MET A 47 1.19 -18.64 2.71
CA MET A 47 1.80 -19.55 3.69
C MET A 47 0.83 -19.82 4.85
N ALA A 48 0.89 -19.00 5.88
CA ALA A 48 0.11 -19.15 7.11
C ALA A 48 -1.21 -18.35 7.09
N GLY A 49 -1.36 -17.41 6.15
CA GLY A 49 -2.36 -16.36 6.14
C GLY A 49 -1.95 -15.20 7.04
N LEU A 50 -2.57 -14.05 6.82
CA LEU A 50 -2.41 -12.87 7.66
C LEU A 50 -3.80 -12.46 8.18
N PRO A 51 -3.94 -12.25 9.48
CA PRO A 51 -5.17 -11.68 10.00
C PRO A 51 -5.28 -10.20 9.56
N PRO A 52 -6.48 -9.69 9.25
CA PRO A 52 -6.68 -8.34 8.73
C PRO A 52 -6.08 -7.22 9.57
N GLU A 53 -6.08 -7.37 10.91
CA GLU A 53 -5.51 -6.42 11.86
C GLU A 53 -3.97 -6.30 11.74
N HIS A 54 -3.30 -7.28 11.17
CA HIS A 54 -1.85 -7.20 10.98
C HIS A 54 -1.45 -5.95 10.19
N THR A 55 -2.20 -5.60 9.14
CA THR A 55 -1.88 -4.45 8.30
C THR A 55 -2.26 -3.12 8.92
N THR A 56 -3.22 -3.12 9.85
CA THR A 56 -3.63 -1.90 10.57
C THR A 56 -2.71 -1.57 11.74
N ILE A 57 -1.85 -2.50 12.18
CA ILE A 57 -0.84 -2.23 13.22
C ILE A 57 0.53 -1.80 12.63
N LEU A 58 0.83 -2.15 11.38
CA LEU A 58 2.13 -1.85 10.76
C LEU A 58 2.46 -0.35 10.72
N PRO A 59 1.54 0.57 10.40
CA PRO A 59 1.82 2.01 10.40
C PRO A 59 2.28 2.54 11.76
N PHE A 60 1.85 1.93 12.86
CA PHE A 60 2.16 2.37 14.22
C PHE A 60 3.38 1.67 14.82
N THR A 61 3.88 0.63 14.17
CA THR A 61 4.96 -0.20 14.70
C THR A 61 6.11 -0.30 13.70
N ARG A 62 5.95 -1.11 12.65
CA ARG A 62 7.01 -1.38 11.68
C ARG A 62 7.46 -0.14 10.91
N LEU A 63 6.53 0.71 10.47
CA LEU A 63 6.83 1.90 9.67
C LEU A 63 7.51 3.02 10.45
N ILE A 64 7.49 2.99 11.78
CA ILE A 64 8.26 3.92 12.63
C ILE A 64 9.77 3.77 12.36
N GLY A 65 10.22 2.56 12.02
CA GLY A 65 11.61 2.28 11.70
C GLY A 65 12.05 2.71 10.30
N GLY A 66 11.12 3.07 9.43
CA GLY A 66 11.39 3.46 8.03
C GLY A 66 10.56 2.71 7.01
N PRO A 67 10.83 2.91 5.71
CA PRO A 67 10.07 2.32 4.62
C PRO A 67 9.98 0.79 4.71
N MET A 68 8.82 0.26 4.36
CA MET A 68 8.57 -1.18 4.35
C MET A 68 8.23 -1.66 2.94
N ASP A 69 8.93 -2.68 2.47
CA ASP A 69 8.43 -3.46 1.35
C ASP A 69 7.41 -4.48 1.86
N TYR A 70 6.15 -4.16 1.71
CA TYR A 70 5.03 -5.05 2.04
C TYR A 70 4.68 -5.98 0.89
N THR A 71 5.20 -5.72 -0.32
CA THR A 71 4.84 -6.41 -1.56
C THR A 71 3.34 -6.41 -1.86
N PRO A 72 2.69 -5.22 -1.93
CA PRO A 72 1.25 -5.13 -2.20
C PRO A 72 0.92 -5.44 -3.67
N GLY A 73 -0.38 -5.52 -3.97
CA GLY A 73 -0.87 -5.54 -5.34
C GLY A 73 -1.36 -6.89 -5.82
N ILE A 74 -1.56 -7.89 -4.94
CA ILE A 74 -2.30 -9.09 -5.34
C ILE A 74 -3.79 -8.74 -5.52
N LEU A 75 -4.27 -8.87 -6.75
CA LEU A 75 -5.66 -8.63 -7.12
C LEU A 75 -6.46 -9.93 -7.20
N GLN A 76 -5.78 -11.05 -7.48
CA GLN A 76 -6.38 -12.38 -7.41
C GLN A 76 -6.24 -12.97 -5.99
N THR A 77 -7.22 -12.68 -5.15
CA THR A 77 -7.21 -13.09 -3.73
C THR A 77 -7.63 -14.55 -3.51
N ILE A 78 -8.21 -15.21 -4.52
CA ILE A 78 -8.70 -16.60 -4.43
C ILE A 78 -7.66 -17.53 -5.00
N PHE A 79 -6.97 -18.30 -4.15
CA PHE A 79 -5.86 -19.16 -4.56
C PHE A 79 -6.26 -20.34 -5.43
N SER A 80 -7.51 -20.83 -5.32
CA SER A 80 -8.02 -21.90 -6.19
C SER A 80 -8.11 -21.50 -7.66
N TYR A 81 -8.08 -20.22 -7.98
CA TYR A 81 -8.01 -19.75 -9.36
C TYR A 81 -6.76 -20.26 -10.09
N HIS A 82 -5.61 -20.21 -9.42
CA HIS A 82 -4.33 -20.69 -9.99
C HIS A 82 -4.09 -22.17 -9.70
N ASN A 83 -4.57 -22.67 -8.57
CA ASN A 83 -4.41 -24.06 -8.17
C ASN A 83 -5.68 -24.58 -7.49
N PRO A 84 -6.49 -25.40 -8.19
CA PRO A 84 -7.76 -25.90 -7.64
C PRO A 84 -7.67 -26.67 -6.33
N LYS A 85 -6.47 -27.13 -5.95
CA LYS A 85 -6.23 -27.79 -4.66
C LYS A 85 -6.07 -26.82 -3.49
N LYS A 86 -5.89 -25.52 -3.77
CA LYS A 86 -5.77 -24.47 -2.75
C LYS A 86 -7.15 -23.91 -2.43
N THR A 87 -7.68 -24.23 -1.26
CA THR A 87 -9.04 -23.80 -0.83
C THR A 87 -9.03 -22.47 -0.06
N LYS A 88 -7.85 -21.96 0.31
CA LYS A 88 -7.71 -20.68 1.01
C LYS A 88 -7.81 -19.51 0.05
N GLN A 89 -8.15 -18.36 0.62
CA GLN A 89 -7.98 -17.06 -0.02
C GLN A 89 -7.12 -16.15 0.87
N ALA A 90 -6.60 -15.09 0.30
CA ALA A 90 -5.90 -14.06 1.05
C ALA A 90 -6.85 -13.34 2.02
N GLY A 91 -6.37 -13.00 3.21
CA GLY A 91 -7.09 -12.25 4.25
C GLY A 91 -7.27 -10.76 3.93
N THR A 92 -7.48 -10.43 2.67
CA THR A 92 -7.55 -9.07 2.15
C THR A 92 -8.62 -8.92 1.09
N THR A 93 -8.93 -7.69 0.72
CA THR A 93 -9.74 -7.38 -0.46
C THR A 93 -8.87 -6.71 -1.52
N LEU A 94 -9.31 -6.70 -2.76
CA LEU A 94 -8.63 -6.03 -3.86
C LEU A 94 -8.41 -4.54 -3.53
N VAL A 95 -9.44 -3.85 -3.03
CA VAL A 95 -9.34 -2.43 -2.66
C VAL A 95 -8.40 -2.20 -1.48
N LYS A 96 -8.38 -3.10 -0.51
CA LYS A 96 -7.42 -3.03 0.60
C LYS A 96 -5.97 -3.15 0.08
N GLN A 97 -5.73 -3.98 -0.95
CA GLN A 97 -4.43 -4.04 -1.62
C GLN A 97 -4.05 -2.70 -2.28
N LEU A 98 -5.00 -2.00 -2.91
CA LEU A 98 -4.73 -0.66 -3.45
C LEU A 98 -4.45 0.34 -2.33
N ALA A 99 -5.20 0.31 -1.24
CA ALA A 99 -5.00 1.21 -0.11
C ALA A 99 -3.61 1.06 0.55
N TYR A 100 -2.97 -0.11 0.46
CA TYR A 100 -1.62 -0.32 0.99
C TYR A 100 -0.58 0.59 0.34
N TYR A 101 -0.72 0.96 -0.93
CA TYR A 101 0.19 1.90 -1.60
C TYR A 101 0.19 3.28 -0.96
N VAL A 102 -0.89 3.64 -0.27
CA VAL A 102 -1.00 4.90 0.46
C VAL A 102 -0.66 4.73 1.95
N THR A 103 -1.11 3.64 2.57
CA THR A 103 -1.02 3.44 4.03
C THR A 103 0.32 2.83 4.47
N ILE A 104 0.92 1.97 3.65
CA ILE A 104 2.23 1.34 3.94
C ILE A 104 3.30 1.99 3.05
N TYR A 105 4.03 2.93 3.62
CA TYR A 105 5.01 3.72 2.88
C TYR A 105 6.22 2.90 2.43
N SER A 106 6.51 2.99 1.13
CA SER A 106 7.76 2.57 0.53
C SER A 106 8.09 3.44 -0.68
N PRO A 107 9.35 3.89 -0.88
CA PRO A 107 9.77 4.57 -2.09
C PRO A 107 9.95 3.62 -3.29
N LEU A 108 9.91 2.32 -3.04
CA LEU A 108 9.88 1.26 -4.04
C LEU A 108 8.65 0.40 -3.77
N GLN A 109 7.64 0.51 -4.61
CA GLN A 109 6.42 -0.27 -4.51
C GLN A 109 6.45 -1.44 -5.49
N MET A 110 5.97 -2.59 -5.03
CA MET A 110 5.84 -3.79 -5.83
C MET A 110 4.47 -3.86 -6.51
N ALA A 111 4.36 -4.72 -7.51
CA ALA A 111 3.12 -5.17 -8.13
C ALA A 111 3.15 -6.70 -8.10
N ALA A 112 2.60 -7.29 -7.05
CA ALA A 112 2.87 -8.67 -6.62
C ALA A 112 1.97 -9.73 -7.27
N ASP A 113 1.28 -9.40 -8.37
CA ASP A 113 0.43 -10.35 -9.10
C ASP A 113 0.97 -10.63 -10.51
N LEU A 114 0.32 -11.53 -11.22
CA LEU A 114 0.68 -11.91 -12.58
C LEU A 114 0.16 -10.87 -13.60
N PRO A 115 0.87 -10.68 -14.73
CA PRO A 115 0.42 -9.77 -15.80
C PRO A 115 -1.02 -10.03 -16.24
N GLU A 116 -1.43 -11.29 -16.38
CA GLU A 116 -2.76 -11.70 -16.79
C GLU A 116 -3.84 -11.29 -15.78
N THR A 117 -3.49 -11.21 -14.50
CA THR A 117 -4.37 -10.69 -13.47
C THR A 117 -4.55 -9.18 -13.62
N TYR A 118 -3.49 -8.45 -13.87
CA TYR A 118 -3.55 -7.01 -14.11
C TYR A 118 -4.32 -6.65 -15.38
N ASP A 119 -4.24 -7.45 -16.43
CA ASP A 119 -5.07 -7.27 -17.63
C ASP A 119 -6.57 -7.41 -17.33
N ARG A 120 -6.95 -8.30 -16.41
CA ARG A 120 -8.34 -8.48 -15.97
C ARG A 120 -8.85 -7.35 -15.08
N PHE A 121 -7.97 -6.72 -14.32
CA PHE A 121 -8.27 -5.64 -13.38
C PHE A 121 -7.54 -4.35 -13.79
N ALA A 122 -7.68 -3.98 -15.07
CA ALA A 122 -6.91 -2.91 -15.69
C ALA A 122 -7.11 -1.54 -15.01
N ASP A 123 -8.28 -1.27 -14.48
CA ASP A 123 -8.61 -0.06 -13.71
C ASP A 123 -7.87 -0.03 -12.37
N ALA A 124 -7.88 -1.12 -11.62
CA ALA A 124 -7.11 -1.25 -10.38
C ALA A 124 -5.60 -1.15 -10.66
N PHE A 125 -5.13 -1.77 -11.73
CA PHE A 125 -3.73 -1.66 -12.14
C PHE A 125 -3.36 -0.23 -12.59
N GLN A 126 -4.32 0.50 -13.18
CA GLN A 126 -4.09 1.92 -13.50
C GLN A 126 -3.82 2.72 -12.24
N PHE A 127 -4.55 2.50 -11.14
CA PHE A 127 -4.25 3.12 -9.86
C PHE A 127 -2.82 2.81 -9.40
N ILE A 128 -2.37 1.55 -9.48
CA ILE A 128 -1.01 1.16 -9.09
C ILE A 128 0.06 1.91 -9.92
N LYS A 129 -0.21 2.17 -11.20
CA LYS A 129 0.69 2.94 -12.08
C LYS A 129 0.70 4.44 -11.75
N ASP A 130 -0.42 4.98 -11.29
CA ASP A 130 -0.62 6.42 -11.09
C ASP A 130 -0.28 6.87 -9.67
N VAL A 131 -0.40 5.98 -8.68
CA VAL A 131 -0.13 6.33 -7.28
C VAL A 131 1.31 6.79 -7.08
N ALA A 132 1.46 7.91 -6.37
CA ALA A 132 2.78 8.45 -6.07
C ALA A 132 3.53 7.56 -5.04
N ILE A 133 4.86 7.59 -5.13
CA ILE A 133 5.77 6.90 -4.19
C ILE A 133 6.58 7.86 -3.32
N ASP A 134 6.47 9.16 -3.58
CA ASP A 134 7.13 10.22 -2.81
C ASP A 134 6.13 11.33 -2.48
N TRP A 135 6.18 11.87 -1.27
CA TRP A 135 5.10 12.66 -0.69
C TRP A 135 5.60 13.98 -0.11
N ASP A 136 4.91 15.10 -0.42
CA ASP A 136 5.14 16.40 0.21
C ASP A 136 4.50 16.48 1.61
N HIS A 137 3.29 15.95 1.73
CA HIS A 137 2.52 15.99 2.98
C HIS A 137 1.83 14.66 3.26
N THR A 138 1.69 14.36 4.53
CA THR A 138 0.92 13.21 5.03
C THR A 138 0.04 13.68 6.18
N TYR A 139 -1.26 13.40 6.09
CA TYR A 139 -2.24 13.65 7.14
C TYR A 139 -2.84 12.32 7.58
N ILE A 140 -2.79 12.06 8.87
CA ILE A 140 -3.54 10.95 9.47
C ILE A 140 -4.92 11.53 9.80
N LEU A 141 -5.94 11.10 9.07
CA LEU A 141 -7.29 11.64 9.21
C LEU A 141 -8.02 11.00 10.40
N GLU A 142 -7.86 9.69 10.53
CA GLU A 142 -8.36 8.92 11.67
C GLU A 142 -7.52 7.66 11.83
N ALA A 143 -7.36 7.17 13.05
CA ALA A 143 -6.56 5.98 13.29
C ALA A 143 -6.81 5.39 14.69
N GLU A 144 -6.84 4.06 14.75
CA GLU A 144 -6.77 3.27 15.98
C GLU A 144 -5.87 2.05 15.72
N PRO A 145 -4.76 1.90 16.43
CA PRO A 145 -3.81 0.82 16.21
C PRO A 145 -4.45 -0.57 16.31
N GLY A 146 -4.29 -1.37 15.25
CA GLY A 146 -4.88 -2.70 15.15
C GLY A 146 -6.27 -2.72 14.55
N ASP A 147 -6.99 -1.62 14.58
CA ASP A 147 -8.37 -1.52 14.12
C ASP A 147 -8.49 -0.90 12.73
N TYR A 148 -8.02 0.35 12.57
CA TYR A 148 -8.11 1.06 11.30
C TYR A 148 -7.12 2.21 11.21
N ILE A 149 -6.90 2.66 9.97
CA ILE A 149 -6.20 3.91 9.69
C ILE A 149 -6.67 4.47 8.35
N THR A 150 -6.90 5.78 8.30
CA THR A 150 -7.15 6.54 7.07
C THR A 150 -6.12 7.64 6.94
N ILE A 151 -5.37 7.61 5.82
CA ILE A 151 -4.26 8.52 5.54
C ILE A 151 -4.55 9.28 4.24
N SER A 152 -4.31 10.58 4.25
CA SER A 152 -4.24 11.40 3.05
C SER A 152 -2.80 11.84 2.79
N ARG A 153 -2.34 11.69 1.54
CA ARG A 153 -0.98 12.05 1.14
C ARG A 153 -0.99 12.90 -0.12
N LYS A 154 -0.17 13.96 -0.12
CA LYS A 154 0.06 14.80 -1.29
C LYS A 154 1.27 14.31 -2.05
N ALA A 155 1.11 14.03 -3.35
CA ALA A 155 2.22 13.67 -4.21
C ALA A 155 3.25 14.79 -4.29
N LYS A 156 4.53 14.43 -4.25
CA LYS A 156 5.63 15.39 -4.24
C LYS A 156 5.67 16.21 -5.53
N GLY A 157 5.69 17.52 -5.36
CA GLY A 157 5.75 18.47 -6.46
C GLY A 157 4.47 18.56 -7.31
N LYS A 158 3.37 17.88 -6.92
CA LYS A 158 2.12 17.86 -7.67
C LYS A 158 0.95 18.35 -6.82
N ASN A 159 -0.17 18.68 -7.49
CA ASN A 159 -1.44 18.99 -6.81
C ASN A 159 -2.39 17.78 -6.85
N GLU A 160 -1.85 16.62 -6.58
CA GLU A 160 -2.55 15.33 -6.55
C GLU A 160 -2.54 14.79 -5.13
N TRP A 161 -3.67 14.28 -4.69
CA TRP A 161 -3.86 13.73 -3.36
C TRP A 161 -4.34 12.29 -3.47
N PHE A 162 -3.85 11.47 -2.57
CA PHE A 162 -4.20 10.06 -2.48
C PHE A 162 -4.67 9.76 -1.07
N ILE A 163 -5.86 9.17 -0.95
CA ILE A 163 -6.43 8.78 0.34
C ILE A 163 -6.54 7.26 0.36
N GLY A 164 -5.96 6.65 1.38
CA GLY A 164 -6.07 5.22 1.64
C GLY A 164 -6.66 4.98 3.01
N GLY A 165 -7.71 4.18 3.08
CA GLY A 165 -8.33 3.71 4.32
C GLY A 165 -8.27 2.19 4.38
N ILE A 166 -7.80 1.65 5.50
CA ILE A 166 -7.80 0.21 5.79
C ILE A 166 -8.38 -0.05 7.17
N THR A 167 -9.06 -1.18 7.31
CA THR A 167 -9.62 -1.65 8.57
C THR A 167 -9.25 -3.12 8.81
N ASP A 168 -9.45 -3.60 10.03
CA ASP A 168 -9.43 -5.02 10.37
C ASP A 168 -10.57 -5.78 9.65
N GLU A 169 -11.11 -6.85 10.24
CA GLU A 169 -12.26 -7.60 9.71
C GLU A 169 -13.59 -6.88 9.91
N ASN A 170 -13.63 -5.82 10.71
CA ASN A 170 -14.86 -5.09 11.00
C ASN A 170 -15.03 -3.93 10.02
N GLY A 171 -16.21 -3.85 9.39
CA GLY A 171 -16.58 -2.72 8.54
C GLY A 171 -16.78 -1.45 9.36
N ARG A 172 -16.24 -0.31 8.91
CA ARG A 172 -16.35 0.99 9.57
C ARG A 172 -16.70 2.09 8.58
N THR A 173 -17.27 3.18 9.09
CA THR A 173 -17.49 4.40 8.31
C THR A 173 -16.36 5.38 8.63
N ALA A 174 -15.60 5.77 7.62
CA ALA A 174 -14.62 6.85 7.73
C ALA A 174 -15.33 8.20 7.52
N ASN A 175 -15.07 9.16 8.42
CA ASN A 175 -15.55 10.55 8.28
C ASN A 175 -14.38 11.43 7.89
N ILE A 176 -14.33 11.84 6.62
CA ILE A 176 -13.22 12.58 6.06
C ILE A 176 -13.63 14.04 5.86
N THR A 177 -12.90 14.97 6.48
CA THR A 177 -12.94 16.39 6.17
C THR A 177 -11.80 16.74 5.22
N PHE A 178 -12.04 17.71 4.32
CA PHE A 178 -11.07 18.12 3.31
C PHE A 178 -10.45 19.50 3.57
N ASP A 179 -10.43 19.94 4.82
CA ASP A 179 -9.91 21.24 5.28
C ASP A 179 -8.40 21.41 5.05
N TYR A 180 -7.68 20.35 4.81
CA TYR A 180 -6.28 20.37 4.40
C TYR A 180 -6.09 20.66 2.90
N LEU A 181 -7.14 20.60 2.09
CA LEU A 181 -7.05 20.93 0.69
C LEU A 181 -7.04 22.46 0.49
N PRO A 182 -6.28 22.99 -0.48
CA PRO A 182 -6.27 24.40 -0.81
C PRO A 182 -7.67 24.95 -1.14
N ALA A 183 -8.08 25.97 -0.40
CA ALA A 183 -9.38 26.62 -0.61
C ALA A 183 -9.51 27.23 -2.02
N GLY A 184 -10.73 27.26 -2.55
CA GLY A 184 -11.05 27.85 -3.85
C GLY A 184 -10.62 27.03 -5.07
N LYS A 185 -10.21 25.78 -4.87
CA LYS A 185 -9.92 24.83 -5.96
C LYS A 185 -11.02 23.78 -6.04
N GLN A 186 -11.26 23.30 -7.25
CA GLN A 186 -12.12 22.13 -7.49
C GLN A 186 -11.24 20.90 -7.67
N TYR A 187 -11.69 19.76 -7.15
CA TYR A 187 -11.03 18.46 -7.27
C TYR A 187 -12.02 17.46 -7.85
N ILE A 188 -11.51 16.54 -8.65
CA ILE A 188 -12.21 15.33 -9.08
C ILE A 188 -11.73 14.21 -8.20
N ALA A 189 -12.64 13.48 -7.55
CA ALA A 189 -12.32 12.31 -6.77
C ALA A 189 -12.66 11.04 -7.56
N THR A 190 -11.65 10.16 -7.74
CA THR A 190 -11.86 8.81 -8.21
C THR A 190 -11.86 7.87 -7.02
N ILE A 191 -12.95 7.12 -6.83
CA ILE A 191 -13.14 6.25 -5.67
C ILE A 191 -13.04 4.80 -6.12
N TYR A 192 -12.16 4.04 -5.47
CA TYR A 192 -12.06 2.60 -5.59
C TYR A 192 -12.65 1.98 -4.33
N ASP A 193 -13.69 1.17 -4.47
CA ASP A 193 -14.34 0.47 -3.36
C ASP A 193 -14.62 -0.99 -3.68
N CYS A 194 -14.96 -1.81 -2.67
CA CYS A 194 -15.23 -3.23 -2.85
C CYS A 194 -16.45 -3.53 -3.72
N LEU A 195 -17.38 -2.60 -3.85
CA LEU A 195 -18.61 -2.77 -4.65
C LEU A 195 -18.33 -2.64 -6.16
N LEU A 196 -17.25 -1.94 -6.52
CA LEU A 196 -16.85 -1.76 -7.92
C LEU A 196 -16.41 -3.06 -8.58
N TYR A 197 -15.91 -4.02 -7.81
CA TYR A 197 -15.41 -5.31 -8.35
C TYR A 197 -16.46 -6.40 -8.44
N THR A 198 -17.71 -6.08 -8.09
CA THR A 198 -18.90 -6.86 -8.41
C THR A 198 -19.67 -6.29 -9.60
N SER A 199 -19.29 -5.09 -10.11
CA SER A 199 -19.86 -4.41 -11.27
C SER A 199 -18.76 -3.66 -12.06
N PRO A 200 -18.77 -3.70 -13.41
CA PRO A 200 -17.74 -3.00 -14.18
C PRO A 200 -18.03 -1.49 -14.27
N SER A 201 -17.18 -0.68 -13.71
CA SER A 201 -16.89 0.74 -14.00
C SER A 201 -16.62 1.59 -12.76
N PRO A 202 -15.53 2.36 -12.72
CA PRO A 202 -15.35 3.41 -11.72
C PRO A 202 -16.39 4.51 -11.92
N ARG A 203 -16.95 5.02 -10.82
CA ARG A 203 -17.82 6.19 -10.84
C ARG A 203 -17.01 7.41 -10.44
N ASP A 204 -16.92 8.37 -11.34
CA ASP A 204 -16.36 9.67 -11.02
C ASP A 204 -17.40 10.48 -10.21
N TYR A 205 -17.03 10.89 -9.01
CA TYR A 205 -17.81 11.80 -8.20
C TYR A 205 -17.13 13.16 -8.21
N ALA A 206 -17.84 14.17 -8.71
CA ALA A 206 -17.45 15.56 -8.52
C ALA A 206 -17.85 15.97 -7.10
N ALA A 207 -16.87 16.30 -6.26
CA ALA A 207 -17.12 16.94 -4.98
C ALA A 207 -17.31 18.45 -5.21
N SER A 208 -18.50 18.97 -4.91
CA SER A 208 -18.82 20.39 -4.92
C SER A 208 -18.47 21.05 -3.60
#